data_1721c61d87a33fd0744f0e9e95ff34c4
#
_entry.id   1721c61d87a33fd0744f0e9e95ff34c4
#
_cell.length_a   1.000
_cell.length_b   1.000
_cell.length_c   1.000
_cell.angle_alpha   90.00
_cell.angle_beta   90.00
_cell.angle_gamma   90.00
#
_symmetry.space_group_name_H-M   'P 1'
#
loop_
_entity.id
_entity.type
_entity.pdbx_description
1 polymer ?
#
loop_
_entity_poly.entity_id
_entity_poly.type
_entity_poly.pdbx_seq_one_letter_code
_entity_poly.pdbx_strand_id
1 'polypeptide(L)'
;MPLDSEKAQNVTPDELVEEVMRSRMMFFDGGGVTFTGGEPTLQADELLQVLKRLKAVGINTAIETNGSSPKLCEMSEFIDYMIVDMKEPDDEIHKKYISHSNKTTVENLVKLSSCRSQLHVRIPMINHVNTDPEPFARLFSRMNMDNTVVEILAYHEYGKCKWTQEYTITDGFVTDEQISSFRKRLENDGIKFVTT
;
A
#
# COMPACT_ATOMS: atom_id res chain seq x y z
N MET A 1 -1.55 23.44 0.76
CA MET A 1 -2.21 23.91 -0.46
C MET A 1 -3.48 23.11 -0.59
N PRO A 2 -4.68 23.68 -0.69
CA PRO A 2 -5.84 22.86 -0.99
C PRO A 2 -5.52 22.11 -2.30
N LEU A 3 -5.87 20.83 -2.34
CA LEU A 3 -5.84 20.05 -3.58
C LEU A 3 -6.52 20.93 -4.64
N ASP A 4 -5.84 21.13 -5.75
CA ASP A 4 -6.34 21.92 -6.87
C ASP A 4 -7.69 21.33 -7.27
N SER A 5 -8.77 21.91 -6.74
CA SER A 5 -10.14 21.41 -6.95
C SER A 5 -10.52 21.41 -8.45
N GLU A 6 -9.74 22.12 -9.27
CA GLU A 6 -9.89 22.15 -10.72
C GLU A 6 -9.44 20.84 -11.41
N LYS A 7 -8.68 19.96 -10.71
CA LYS A 7 -8.23 18.66 -11.25
C LYS A 7 -9.05 17.47 -10.75
N ALA A 8 -9.83 17.64 -9.70
CA ALA A 8 -10.69 16.58 -9.19
C ALA A 8 -11.97 16.52 -10.05
N GLN A 9 -12.17 15.40 -10.74
CA GLN A 9 -13.41 15.13 -11.46
C GLN A 9 -14.32 14.26 -10.59
N ASN A 10 -15.59 14.66 -10.47
CA ASN A 10 -16.62 13.82 -9.90
C ASN A 10 -17.10 12.85 -10.99
N VAL A 11 -16.74 11.57 -10.86
CA VAL A 11 -17.17 10.51 -11.76
C VAL A 11 -17.97 9.47 -10.98
N THR A 12 -19.00 8.94 -11.60
CA THR A 12 -19.75 7.80 -11.05
C THR A 12 -18.99 6.49 -11.28
N PRO A 13 -19.28 5.41 -10.53
CA PRO A 13 -18.74 4.09 -10.81
C PRO A 13 -18.96 3.61 -12.26
N ASP A 14 -20.10 3.95 -12.86
CA ASP A 14 -20.40 3.60 -14.25
C ASP A 14 -19.48 4.32 -15.24
N GLU A 15 -19.33 5.63 -15.10
CA GLU A 15 -18.45 6.44 -15.95
C GLU A 15 -16.99 5.99 -15.83
N LEU A 16 -16.54 5.64 -14.62
CA LEU A 16 -15.18 5.14 -14.42
C LEU A 16 -14.95 3.79 -15.12
N VAL A 17 -15.91 2.87 -15.01
CA VAL A 17 -15.83 1.57 -15.72
C VAL A 17 -15.82 1.77 -17.23
N GLU A 18 -16.66 2.67 -17.77
CA GLU A 18 -16.66 3.00 -19.20
C GLU A 18 -15.31 3.57 -19.66
N GLU A 19 -14.70 4.44 -18.87
CA GLU A 19 -13.37 5.02 -19.18
C GLU A 19 -12.29 3.93 -19.24
N VAL A 20 -12.28 3.02 -18.26
CA VAL A 20 -11.39 1.86 -18.26
C VAL A 20 -11.62 0.98 -19.48
N MET A 21 -12.88 0.72 -19.85
CA MET A 21 -13.22 -0.11 -21.01
C MET A 21 -12.79 0.53 -22.34
N ARG A 22 -12.83 1.86 -22.47
CA ARG A 22 -12.29 2.56 -23.66
C ARG A 22 -10.77 2.32 -23.81
N SER A 23 -10.06 2.20 -22.67
CA SER A 23 -8.62 1.97 -22.66
C SER A 23 -8.22 0.48 -22.75
N ARG A 24 -9.18 -0.45 -22.80
CA ARG A 24 -8.94 -1.90 -22.73
C ARG A 24 -7.93 -2.40 -23.78
N MET A 25 -7.95 -1.82 -24.96
CA MET A 25 -7.01 -2.19 -26.05
C MET A 25 -5.54 -1.87 -25.70
N MET A 26 -5.29 -1.09 -24.65
CA MET A 26 -3.95 -0.74 -24.17
C MET A 26 -3.45 -1.70 -23.08
N PHE A 27 -4.28 -2.62 -22.57
CA PHE A 27 -3.94 -3.58 -21.52
C PHE A 27 -3.33 -4.86 -22.10
N PHE A 28 -2.17 -4.72 -22.75
CA PHE A 28 -1.44 -5.86 -23.30
C PHE A 28 -0.96 -6.81 -22.21
N ASP A 29 -0.90 -8.12 -22.53
CA ASP A 29 -0.27 -9.17 -21.72
C ASP A 29 -0.69 -9.17 -20.22
N GLY A 30 -1.96 -8.98 -19.97
CA GLY A 30 -2.50 -9.00 -18.59
C GLY A 30 -2.42 -7.67 -17.86
N GLY A 31 -2.19 -6.58 -18.56
CA GLY A 31 -2.32 -5.23 -18.00
C GLY A 31 -3.72 -4.96 -17.46
N GLY A 32 -3.89 -3.86 -16.72
CA GLY A 32 -5.14 -3.53 -16.04
C GLY A 32 -5.15 -2.14 -15.46
N VAL A 33 -5.83 -1.97 -14.34
CA VAL A 33 -6.02 -0.70 -13.66
C VAL A 33 -5.46 -0.74 -12.25
N THR A 34 -4.70 0.28 -11.88
CA THR A 34 -4.25 0.50 -10.51
C THR A 34 -5.05 1.64 -9.88
N PHE A 35 -5.72 1.35 -8.77
CA PHE A 35 -6.37 2.35 -7.93
C PHE A 35 -5.37 2.90 -6.93
N THR A 36 -5.09 4.19 -7.03
CA THR A 36 -4.14 4.91 -6.19
C THR A 36 -4.63 6.35 -5.96
N GLY A 37 -3.80 7.21 -5.43
CA GLY A 37 -4.12 8.62 -5.21
C GLY A 37 -3.81 9.02 -3.77
N GLY A 38 -4.70 9.75 -3.08
CA GLY A 38 -4.57 9.98 -1.64
C GLY A 38 -4.71 8.67 -0.88
N GLU A 39 -5.96 8.23 -0.69
CA GLU A 39 -6.28 6.89 -0.17
C GLU A 39 -7.57 6.41 -0.88
N PRO A 40 -7.48 5.43 -1.79
CA PRO A 40 -8.62 5.01 -2.61
C PRO A 40 -9.74 4.38 -1.78
N THR A 41 -9.42 3.80 -0.63
CA THR A 41 -10.42 3.17 0.25
C THR A 41 -11.27 4.15 1.07
N LEU A 42 -11.04 5.46 0.95
CA LEU A 42 -11.95 6.48 1.50
C LEU A 42 -13.33 6.44 0.82
N GLN A 43 -13.38 5.99 -0.44
CA GLN A 43 -14.60 5.79 -1.22
C GLN A 43 -14.86 4.29 -1.39
N ALA A 44 -14.83 3.55 -0.28
CA ALA A 44 -14.82 2.09 -0.27
C ALA A 44 -16.02 1.45 -0.96
N ASP A 45 -17.22 2.03 -0.83
CA ASP A 45 -18.45 1.47 -1.39
C ASP A 45 -18.50 1.66 -2.91
N GLU A 46 -18.12 2.82 -3.39
CA GLU A 46 -18.01 3.14 -4.81
C GLU A 46 -16.90 2.33 -5.46
N LEU A 47 -15.74 2.27 -4.81
CA LEU A 47 -14.61 1.47 -5.28
C LEU A 47 -14.98 -0.02 -5.41
N LEU A 48 -15.69 -0.57 -4.42
CA LEU A 48 -16.12 -1.97 -4.46
C LEU A 48 -17.08 -2.23 -5.65
N GLN A 49 -17.97 -1.29 -5.98
CA GLN A 49 -18.84 -1.41 -7.17
C GLN A 49 -18.01 -1.45 -8.46
N VAL A 50 -17.00 -0.57 -8.59
CA VAL A 50 -16.11 -0.54 -9.75
C VAL A 50 -15.33 -1.85 -9.86
N LEU A 51 -14.71 -2.31 -8.78
CA LEU A 51 -13.92 -3.53 -8.72
C LEU A 51 -14.74 -4.77 -9.15
N LYS A 52 -15.98 -4.91 -8.63
CA LYS A 52 -16.89 -6.01 -9.01
C LYS A 52 -17.18 -6.03 -10.52
N ARG A 53 -17.40 -4.85 -11.12
CA ARG A 53 -17.70 -4.72 -12.55
C ARG A 53 -16.46 -5.00 -13.42
N LEU A 54 -15.30 -4.49 -13.04
CA LEU A 54 -14.06 -4.74 -13.75
C LEU A 54 -13.69 -6.22 -13.72
N LYS A 55 -13.86 -6.87 -12.57
CA LYS A 55 -13.65 -8.31 -12.44
C LYS A 55 -14.59 -9.11 -13.32
N ALA A 56 -15.88 -8.73 -13.41
CA ALA A 56 -16.88 -9.40 -14.25
C ALA A 56 -16.54 -9.35 -15.75
N VAL A 57 -15.81 -8.32 -16.20
CA VAL A 57 -15.36 -8.17 -17.61
C VAL A 57 -13.91 -8.59 -17.84
N GLY A 58 -13.29 -9.21 -16.83
CA GLY A 58 -11.95 -9.80 -16.93
C GLY A 58 -10.80 -8.78 -17.00
N ILE A 59 -10.97 -7.60 -16.39
CA ILE A 59 -9.89 -6.61 -16.25
C ILE A 59 -9.14 -6.88 -14.95
N ASN A 60 -7.82 -6.98 -15.04
CA ASN A 60 -6.95 -7.09 -13.87
C ASN A 60 -6.94 -5.78 -13.08
N THR A 61 -6.95 -5.89 -11.76
CA THR A 61 -7.00 -4.74 -10.87
C THR A 61 -5.90 -4.79 -9.82
N ALA A 62 -5.31 -3.63 -9.57
CA ALA A 62 -4.38 -3.41 -8.48
C ALA A 62 -4.84 -2.25 -7.59
N ILE A 63 -4.39 -2.23 -6.34
CA ILE A 63 -4.62 -1.13 -5.40
C ILE A 63 -3.34 -0.77 -4.67
N GLU A 64 -3.11 0.53 -4.48
CA GLU A 64 -2.13 1.06 -3.53
C GLU A 64 -2.88 1.75 -2.38
N THR A 65 -2.65 1.27 -1.14
CA THR A 65 -3.41 1.72 0.03
C THR A 65 -2.55 1.73 1.29
N ASN A 66 -2.94 2.54 2.26
CA ASN A 66 -2.36 2.49 3.62
C ASN A 66 -2.90 1.32 4.46
N GLY A 67 -3.83 0.53 3.94
CA GLY A 67 -4.38 -0.66 4.59
C GLY A 67 -5.34 -0.41 5.73
N SER A 68 -5.74 0.83 6.02
CA SER A 68 -6.54 1.17 7.22
C SER A 68 -8.04 0.94 7.07
N SER A 69 -8.53 0.64 5.88
CA SER A 69 -9.97 0.41 5.65
C SER A 69 -10.44 -0.93 6.20
N PRO A 70 -11.48 -0.98 7.04
CA PRO A 70 -12.05 -2.24 7.52
C PRO A 70 -12.70 -3.07 6.40
N LYS A 71 -13.00 -2.46 5.23
CA LYS A 71 -13.57 -3.14 4.06
C LYS A 71 -12.53 -3.75 3.12
N LEU A 72 -11.24 -3.57 3.40
CA LEU A 72 -10.17 -3.98 2.49
C LEU A 72 -10.16 -5.50 2.23
N CYS A 73 -10.46 -6.31 3.24
CA CYS A 73 -10.56 -7.76 3.08
C CYS A 73 -11.73 -8.18 2.18
N GLU A 74 -12.88 -7.47 2.21
CA GLU A 74 -13.99 -7.71 1.29
C GLU A 74 -13.60 -7.37 -0.15
N MET A 75 -12.88 -6.28 -0.36
CA MET A 75 -12.40 -5.85 -1.68
C MET A 75 -11.40 -6.84 -2.28
N SER A 76 -10.62 -7.56 -1.44
CA SER A 76 -9.56 -8.46 -1.91
C SER A 76 -10.06 -9.58 -2.83
N GLU A 77 -11.35 -9.94 -2.78
CA GLU A 77 -11.96 -10.92 -3.70
C GLU A 77 -11.98 -10.43 -5.16
N PHE A 78 -11.94 -9.10 -5.36
CA PHE A 78 -12.05 -8.43 -6.65
C PHE A 78 -10.76 -7.76 -7.11
N ILE A 79 -9.69 -7.87 -6.31
CA ILE A 79 -8.38 -7.28 -6.58
C ILE A 79 -7.38 -8.39 -6.86
N ASP A 80 -6.58 -8.25 -7.91
CA ASP A 80 -5.57 -9.25 -8.28
C ASP A 80 -4.22 -8.96 -7.60
N TYR A 81 -3.87 -7.69 -7.40
CA TYR A 81 -2.60 -7.27 -6.81
C TYR A 81 -2.80 -6.15 -5.77
N MET A 82 -2.39 -6.37 -4.54
CA MET A 82 -2.56 -5.42 -3.45
C MET A 82 -1.21 -4.92 -2.95
N ILE A 83 -0.99 -3.61 -3.05
CA ILE A 83 0.17 -2.92 -2.49
C ILE A 83 -0.29 -2.21 -1.22
N VAL A 84 0.24 -2.63 -0.07
CA VAL A 84 -0.14 -2.07 1.23
C VAL A 84 1.07 -1.48 1.93
N ASP A 85 1.00 -0.19 2.24
CA ASP A 85 2.05 0.49 3.00
C ASP A 85 2.00 0.10 4.48
N MET A 86 3.03 -0.57 4.97
CA MET A 86 3.26 -0.79 6.40
C MET A 86 4.37 0.15 6.89
N LYS A 87 3.96 1.28 7.45
CA LYS A 87 4.90 2.34 7.84
C LYS A 87 5.65 2.01 9.13
N GLU A 88 4.97 1.43 10.11
CA GLU A 88 5.54 0.99 11.38
C GLU A 88 4.58 -0.01 12.06
N PRO A 89 5.01 -1.24 12.39
CA PRO A 89 4.14 -2.22 13.06
C PRO A 89 3.89 -1.94 14.54
N ASP A 90 4.79 -1.22 15.24
CA ASP A 90 4.55 -0.79 16.60
C ASP A 90 3.51 0.34 16.64
N ASP A 91 2.38 0.11 17.33
CA ASP A 91 1.24 1.02 17.35
C ASP A 91 1.56 2.36 18.04
N GLU A 92 2.42 2.36 19.06
CA GLU A 92 2.79 3.57 19.79
C GLU A 92 3.74 4.44 18.94
N ILE A 93 4.70 3.81 18.27
CA ILE A 93 5.59 4.51 17.34
C ILE A 93 4.77 5.02 16.14
N HIS A 94 3.88 4.19 15.58
CA HIS A 94 3.01 4.59 14.48
C HIS A 94 2.15 5.80 14.84
N LYS A 95 1.50 5.80 16.01
CA LYS A 95 0.72 6.94 16.49
C LYS A 95 1.54 8.21 16.64
N LYS A 96 2.78 8.09 17.11
CA LYS A 96 3.70 9.23 17.29
C LYS A 96 3.96 9.97 15.98
N TYR A 97 4.13 9.26 14.86
CA TYR A 97 4.52 9.84 13.57
C TYR A 97 3.36 10.02 12.60
N ILE A 98 2.33 9.17 12.69
CA ILE A 98 1.20 9.15 11.75
C ILE A 98 -0.08 9.71 12.39
N SER A 99 -0.11 9.88 13.72
CA SER A 99 -1.24 10.37 14.52
C SER A 99 -2.45 9.43 14.57
N HIS A 100 -2.35 8.22 14.02
CA HIS A 100 -3.41 7.21 13.99
C HIS A 100 -2.87 5.84 14.39
N SER A 101 -3.77 4.97 14.91
CA SER A 101 -3.43 3.57 15.20
C SER A 101 -3.27 2.76 13.92
N ASN A 102 -2.32 1.82 13.91
CA ASN A 102 -2.09 0.87 12.81
C ASN A 102 -2.83 -0.46 13.00
N LYS A 103 -3.62 -0.63 14.06
CA LYS A 103 -4.25 -1.92 14.40
C LYS A 103 -5.03 -2.53 13.24
N THR A 104 -5.86 -1.71 12.58
CA THR A 104 -6.64 -2.17 11.41
C THR A 104 -5.73 -2.58 10.25
N THR A 105 -4.65 -1.82 9.97
CA THR A 105 -3.68 -2.16 8.93
C THR A 105 -3.00 -3.50 9.24
N VAL A 106 -2.54 -3.71 10.48
CA VAL A 106 -1.91 -4.95 10.92
C VAL A 106 -2.88 -6.14 10.82
N GLU A 107 -4.14 -5.97 11.26
CA GLU A 107 -5.17 -7.01 11.14
C GLU A 107 -5.48 -7.34 9.68
N ASN A 108 -5.58 -6.33 8.83
CA ASN A 108 -5.80 -6.51 7.41
C ASN A 108 -4.63 -7.25 6.74
N LEU A 109 -3.38 -6.87 7.00
CA LEU A 109 -2.21 -7.55 6.45
C LEU A 109 -2.19 -9.04 6.79
N VAL A 110 -2.46 -9.38 8.07
CA VAL A 110 -2.52 -10.79 8.51
C VAL A 110 -3.61 -11.56 7.75
N LYS A 111 -4.81 -10.97 7.57
CA LYS A 111 -5.91 -11.61 6.83
C LYS A 111 -5.62 -11.71 5.34
N LEU A 112 -5.17 -10.61 4.72
CA LEU A 112 -4.89 -10.51 3.29
C LEU A 112 -3.78 -11.46 2.83
N SER A 113 -2.79 -11.74 3.68
CA SER A 113 -1.71 -12.68 3.36
C SER A 113 -2.21 -14.10 3.05
N SER A 114 -3.42 -14.45 3.49
CA SER A 114 -4.08 -15.74 3.21
C SER A 114 -5.17 -15.63 2.13
N CYS A 115 -5.36 -14.46 1.54
CA CYS A 115 -6.31 -14.26 0.46
C CYS A 115 -5.72 -14.65 -0.91
N ARG A 116 -6.58 -14.66 -1.94
CA ARG A 116 -6.18 -14.99 -3.32
C ARG A 116 -5.31 -13.93 -3.97
N SER A 117 -5.54 -12.65 -3.63
CA SER A 117 -4.78 -11.51 -4.16
C SER A 117 -3.29 -11.66 -3.85
N GLN A 118 -2.44 -11.35 -4.80
CA GLN A 118 -1.02 -11.23 -4.49
C GLN A 118 -0.80 -10.02 -3.58
N LEU A 119 -0.13 -10.21 -2.46
CA LEU A 119 0.13 -9.16 -1.48
C LEU A 119 1.56 -8.64 -1.60
N HIS A 120 1.68 -7.34 -1.74
CA HIS A 120 2.93 -6.60 -1.74
C HIS A 120 2.94 -5.64 -0.54
N VAL A 121 3.74 -5.94 0.47
CA VAL A 121 3.91 -5.07 1.63
C VAL A 121 5.05 -4.11 1.34
N ARG A 122 4.75 -2.82 1.33
CA ARG A 122 5.72 -1.78 1.06
C ARG A 122 6.09 -1.06 2.36
N ILE A 123 7.39 -0.94 2.63
CA ILE A 123 7.94 -0.32 3.83
C ILE A 123 8.64 0.99 3.45
N PRO A 124 7.98 2.14 3.59
CA PRO A 124 8.65 3.44 3.49
C PRO A 124 9.59 3.61 4.68
N MET A 125 10.90 3.36 4.46
CA MET A 125 11.89 3.32 5.52
C MET A 125 12.46 4.71 5.80
N ILE A 126 12.33 5.16 7.04
CA ILE A 126 12.75 6.47 7.51
C ILE A 126 13.74 6.30 8.66
N ASN A 127 14.91 6.92 8.55
CA ASN A 127 15.93 6.87 9.59
C ASN A 127 15.39 7.36 10.94
N HIS A 128 15.78 6.72 12.02
CA HIS A 128 15.33 6.97 13.41
C HIS A 128 13.82 6.74 13.66
N VAL A 129 13.05 6.25 12.67
CA VAL A 129 11.62 5.98 12.85
C VAL A 129 11.34 4.49 12.83
N ASN A 130 11.67 3.81 11.72
CA ASN A 130 11.29 2.42 11.47
C ASN A 130 12.44 1.57 10.90
N THR A 131 13.67 1.85 11.32
CA THR A 131 14.87 1.10 10.92
C THR A 131 15.14 -0.15 11.76
N ASP A 132 14.37 -0.39 12.82
CA ASP A 132 14.41 -1.65 13.58
C ASP A 132 13.62 -2.73 12.84
N PRO A 133 14.23 -3.88 12.44
CA PRO A 133 13.52 -4.96 11.76
C PRO A 133 12.63 -5.80 12.68
N GLU A 134 12.81 -5.77 14.00
CA GLU A 134 12.13 -6.68 14.92
C GLU A 134 10.60 -6.51 15.00
N PRO A 135 10.02 -5.28 14.96
CA PRO A 135 8.57 -5.12 14.84
C PRO A 135 8.01 -5.76 13.56
N PHE A 136 8.72 -5.63 12.44
CA PHE A 136 8.34 -6.23 11.16
C PHE A 136 8.46 -7.76 11.19
N ALA A 137 9.53 -8.31 11.76
CA ALA A 137 9.70 -9.75 11.94
C ALA A 137 8.52 -10.35 12.74
N ARG A 138 8.11 -9.69 13.83
CA ARG A 138 6.92 -10.11 14.61
C ARG A 138 5.62 -10.03 13.81
N LEU A 139 5.44 -9.02 12.97
CA LEU A 139 4.28 -8.93 12.09
C LEU A 139 4.28 -10.07 11.06
N PHE A 140 5.38 -10.24 10.34
CA PHE A 140 5.49 -11.23 9.26
C PHE A 140 5.40 -12.68 9.75
N SER A 141 5.84 -12.97 10.99
CA SER A 141 5.66 -14.29 11.59
C SER A 141 4.18 -14.70 11.78
N ARG A 142 3.25 -13.74 11.74
CA ARG A 142 1.80 -13.96 11.84
C ARG A 142 1.11 -14.04 10.49
N MET A 143 1.84 -13.81 9.40
CA MET A 143 1.33 -13.75 8.04
C MET A 143 1.69 -15.01 7.25
N ASN A 144 0.89 -15.34 6.26
CA ASN A 144 1.28 -16.30 5.23
C ASN A 144 2.16 -15.59 4.19
N MET A 145 3.45 -15.95 4.15
CA MET A 145 4.41 -15.31 3.26
C MET A 145 4.55 -16.00 1.88
N ASP A 146 3.78 -17.06 1.58
CA ASP A 146 3.87 -17.77 0.30
C ASP A 146 3.49 -16.90 -0.89
N ASN A 147 2.44 -16.08 -0.72
CA ASN A 147 1.91 -15.16 -1.73
C ASN A 147 2.17 -13.69 -1.37
N THR A 148 3.15 -13.44 -0.51
CA THR A 148 3.51 -12.11 -0.03
C THR A 148 4.94 -11.79 -0.41
N VAL A 149 5.14 -10.58 -0.95
CA VAL A 149 6.47 -10.00 -1.18
C VAL A 149 6.61 -8.70 -0.41
N VAL A 150 7.84 -8.33 -0.08
CA VAL A 150 8.14 -7.11 0.66
C VAL A 150 9.04 -6.21 -0.17
N GLU A 151 8.78 -4.92 -0.13
CA GLU A 151 9.60 -3.87 -0.73
C GLU A 151 10.01 -2.85 0.32
N ILE A 152 11.27 -2.45 0.31
CA ILE A 152 11.76 -1.32 1.11
C ILE A 152 11.89 -0.12 0.19
N LEU A 153 11.19 0.97 0.53
CA LEU A 153 11.34 2.26 -0.13
C LEU A 153 12.18 3.17 0.75
N ALA A 154 13.37 3.52 0.30
CA ALA A 154 14.19 4.51 0.99
C ALA A 154 13.48 5.86 1.04
N TYR A 155 13.55 6.54 2.20
CA TYR A 155 13.00 7.88 2.35
C TYR A 155 13.51 8.84 1.27
N HIS A 156 12.60 9.68 0.76
CA HIS A 156 12.90 10.73 -0.20
C HIS A 156 12.04 11.98 0.04
N GLU A 157 12.48 13.14 -0.42
CA GLU A 157 11.79 14.42 -0.24
C GLU A 157 11.08 14.95 -1.52
N TYR A 158 10.74 14.08 -2.48
CA TYR A 158 10.14 14.52 -3.75
C TYR A 158 8.80 15.25 -3.59
N GLY A 159 8.04 14.98 -2.52
CA GLY A 159 6.78 15.65 -2.20
C GLY A 159 6.91 16.87 -1.29
N LYS A 160 8.10 17.29 -0.88
CA LYS A 160 8.32 18.33 0.14
C LYS A 160 7.64 19.66 -0.19
N CYS A 161 7.57 20.04 -1.45
CA CYS A 161 6.88 21.26 -1.91
C CYS A 161 5.35 21.24 -1.68
N LYS A 162 4.76 20.08 -1.40
CA LYS A 162 3.33 19.91 -1.12
C LYS A 162 3.00 19.90 0.37
N TRP A 163 4.02 19.91 1.24
CA TRP A 163 3.81 19.87 2.69
C TRP A 163 3.27 21.20 3.19
N THR A 164 2.21 21.13 3.98
CA THR A 164 1.54 22.28 4.59
C THR A 164 1.86 22.44 6.08
N GLN A 165 2.48 21.40 6.67
CA GLN A 165 2.88 21.40 8.08
C GLN A 165 4.40 21.40 8.19
N GLU A 166 4.90 21.91 9.32
CA GLU A 166 6.33 21.86 9.62
C GLU A 166 6.81 20.41 9.75
N TYR A 167 7.86 20.08 9.00
CA TYR A 167 8.41 18.74 8.98
C TYR A 167 9.39 18.57 10.13
N THR A 168 9.14 17.62 10.99
CA THR A 168 9.89 17.42 12.24
C THR A 168 11.06 16.42 12.11
N ILE A 169 11.14 15.67 11.01
CA ILE A 169 12.22 14.72 10.78
C ILE A 169 13.37 15.41 10.06
N THR A 170 14.47 15.68 10.75
CA THR A 170 15.61 16.42 10.21
C THR A 170 16.64 15.53 9.52
N ASP A 171 16.64 14.22 9.79
CA ASP A 171 17.59 13.22 9.25
C ASP A 171 16.81 11.93 8.91
N GLY A 172 15.97 11.99 7.88
CA GLY A 172 15.13 10.88 7.46
C GLY A 172 15.78 9.91 6.47
N PHE A 173 16.92 10.27 5.88
CA PHE A 173 17.60 9.44 4.88
C PHE A 173 18.23 8.21 5.52
N VAL A 174 17.99 7.05 4.91
CA VAL A 174 18.59 5.77 5.31
C VAL A 174 19.82 5.48 4.47
N THR A 175 20.81 4.81 5.06
CA THR A 175 22.00 4.36 4.33
C THR A 175 21.77 2.98 3.70
N ASP A 176 22.59 2.64 2.70
CA ASP A 176 22.57 1.31 2.08
C ASP A 176 22.90 0.20 3.10
N GLU A 177 23.75 0.49 4.09
CA GLU A 177 24.07 -0.44 5.16
C GLU A 177 22.86 -0.71 6.08
N GLN A 178 22.09 0.34 6.39
CA GLN A 178 20.86 0.19 7.18
C GLN A 178 19.83 -0.67 6.43
N ILE A 179 19.59 -0.38 5.15
CA ILE A 179 18.67 -1.16 4.30
C ILE A 179 19.15 -2.60 4.19
N SER A 180 20.44 -2.82 3.90
CA SER A 180 21.01 -4.17 3.74
C SER A 180 20.93 -4.98 5.04
N SER A 181 21.20 -4.35 6.18
CA SER A 181 21.14 -4.97 7.50
C SER A 181 19.70 -5.38 7.87
N PHE A 182 18.76 -4.46 7.67
CA PHE A 182 17.32 -4.69 7.88
C PHE A 182 16.82 -5.83 6.99
N ARG A 183 17.12 -5.79 5.69
CA ARG A 183 16.77 -6.81 4.73
C ARG A 183 17.31 -8.17 5.12
N LYS A 184 18.62 -8.26 5.40
CA LYS A 184 19.29 -9.51 5.79
C LYS A 184 18.68 -10.13 7.03
N ARG A 185 18.29 -9.31 8.03
CA ARG A 185 17.63 -9.82 9.23
C ARG A 185 16.30 -10.50 8.90
N LEU A 186 15.48 -9.90 8.05
CA LEU A 186 14.19 -10.47 7.66
C LEU A 186 14.32 -11.63 6.67
N GLU A 187 15.30 -11.62 5.78
CA GLU A 187 15.61 -12.73 4.88
C GLU A 187 15.99 -14.02 5.66
N ASN A 188 16.62 -13.89 6.83
CA ASN A 188 16.90 -15.02 7.70
C ASN A 188 15.64 -15.71 8.24
N ASP A 189 14.51 -14.99 8.27
CA ASP A 189 13.18 -15.51 8.64
C ASP A 189 12.40 -15.99 7.39
N GLY A 190 13.04 -16.03 6.21
CA GLY A 190 12.44 -16.48 4.96
C GLY A 190 11.61 -15.43 4.21
N ILE A 191 11.68 -14.16 4.59
CA ILE A 191 10.96 -13.09 3.93
C ILE A 191 11.55 -12.81 2.54
N LYS A 192 10.68 -12.76 1.51
CA LYS A 192 11.07 -12.50 0.13
C LYS A 192 10.94 -11.01 -0.18
N PHE A 193 12.01 -10.41 -0.66
CA PHE A 193 12.03 -9.02 -1.10
C PHE A 193 11.97 -8.92 -2.62
N VAL A 194 11.21 -7.95 -3.13
CA VAL A 194 11.33 -7.53 -4.52
C VAL A 194 12.62 -6.74 -4.69
N THR A 195 13.23 -6.91 -5.88
CA THR A 195 14.40 -6.11 -6.28
C THR A 195 13.87 -4.94 -7.10
N THR A 196 14.03 -3.74 -6.61
CA THR A 196 13.80 -2.48 -7.34
C THR A 196 15.05 -2.06 -8.07
#